data_4fef520ceaddc81868ebad11bc18e710
#
_entry.id   4fef520ceaddc81868ebad11bc18e710
#
_cell.length_a   1.000
_cell.length_b   1.000
_cell.length_c   1.000
_cell.angle_alpha   90.00
_cell.angle_beta   90.00
_cell.angle_gamma   90.00
#
_symmetry.space_group_name_H-M   'P 1'
#
loop_
_entity.id
_entity.type
_entity.pdbx_description
1 polymer ?
#
loop_
_entity_poly.entity_id
_entity_poly.type
_entity_poly.pdbx_seq_one_letter_code
_entity_poly.pdbx_strand_id
1 'polypeptide(L)'
;QRIIQITAKTPEKIISIIKENLNSIFSSLYFSEIKEKQRRISKNLNQTKSVFETTGVSLRFPSAYRVAKVDSNFVWIRRDIETGSVNLFISRQSNKTNKSIIEIRDSISKRYIPGPTENSFMATDLMYKPNTQEIYIGDKQVSETRGLWEVSGQFMAGPFLNYMIEIDQGETIVLDGFVYSPGTNKRNYIFELEAIIRSVRF
;
A
#
# COMPACT_ATOMS: atom_id res chain seq x y z
N GLN A 1 8.93 -8.84 -20.20
CA GLN A 1 10.12 -9.08 -19.37
C GLN A 1 11.15 -7.98 -19.60
N ARG A 2 11.75 -7.45 -18.55
CA ARG A 2 12.85 -6.47 -18.59
C ARG A 2 14.15 -7.19 -18.36
N ILE A 3 15.14 -6.97 -19.24
CA ILE A 3 16.50 -7.53 -19.14
C ILE A 3 17.47 -6.35 -19.08
N ILE A 4 18.45 -6.43 -18.19
CA ILE A 4 19.55 -5.47 -18.09
C ILE A 4 20.83 -6.27 -18.36
N GLN A 5 21.56 -5.88 -19.39
CA GLN A 5 22.83 -6.49 -19.75
C GLN A 5 23.97 -5.53 -19.39
N ILE A 6 24.97 -6.04 -18.70
CA ILE A 6 26.18 -5.30 -18.33
C ILE A 6 27.38 -6.04 -18.90
N THR A 7 28.19 -5.33 -19.66
CA THR A 7 29.41 -5.88 -20.28
C THR A 7 30.60 -4.99 -19.96
N ALA A 8 31.74 -5.61 -19.65
CA ALA A 8 33.01 -4.92 -19.45
C ALA A 8 34.21 -5.85 -19.75
N LYS A 9 35.41 -5.29 -19.84
CA LYS A 9 36.61 -6.04 -20.12
C LYS A 9 37.12 -6.85 -18.92
N THR A 10 36.81 -6.46 -17.70
CA THR A 10 37.24 -7.14 -16.47
C THR A 10 36.10 -7.27 -15.47
N PRO A 11 36.16 -8.28 -14.56
CA PRO A 11 35.18 -8.46 -13.49
C PRO A 11 35.06 -7.24 -12.58
N GLU A 12 36.17 -6.59 -12.24
CA GLU A 12 36.23 -5.42 -11.36
C GLU A 12 35.41 -4.25 -11.97
N LYS A 13 35.51 -4.08 -13.30
CA LYS A 13 34.77 -3.04 -14.01
C LYS A 13 33.28 -3.37 -14.06
N ILE A 14 32.87 -4.65 -14.14
CA ILE A 14 31.45 -5.05 -14.02
C ILE A 14 30.91 -4.68 -12.63
N ILE A 15 31.66 -4.99 -11.58
CA ILE A 15 31.29 -4.67 -10.20
C ILE A 15 31.13 -3.14 -10.00
N SER A 16 32.10 -2.37 -10.54
CA SER A 16 32.04 -0.89 -10.50
C SER A 16 30.76 -0.37 -11.17
N ILE A 17 30.46 -0.83 -12.40
CA ILE A 17 29.27 -0.42 -13.15
C ILE A 17 27.99 -0.77 -12.38
N ILE A 18 27.91 -1.96 -11.78
CA ILE A 18 26.76 -2.37 -10.96
C ILE A 18 26.59 -1.41 -9.77
N LYS A 19 27.66 -1.14 -9.01
CA LYS A 19 27.62 -0.27 -7.84
C LYS A 19 27.21 1.16 -8.20
N GLU A 20 27.77 1.70 -9.26
CA GLU A 20 27.49 3.06 -9.77
C GLU A 20 26.02 3.21 -10.24
N ASN A 21 25.42 2.15 -10.75
CA ASN A 21 24.09 2.16 -11.34
C ASN A 21 23.04 1.37 -10.53
N LEU A 22 23.35 0.95 -9.30
CA LEU A 22 22.51 0.05 -8.51
C LEU A 22 21.07 0.54 -8.37
N ASN A 23 20.89 1.81 -8.02
CA ASN A 23 19.58 2.42 -7.83
C ASN A 23 18.77 2.47 -9.15
N SER A 24 19.42 2.81 -10.26
CA SER A 24 18.80 2.86 -11.58
C SER A 24 18.36 1.47 -12.05
N ILE A 25 19.23 0.46 -11.87
CA ILE A 25 18.96 -0.93 -12.18
C ILE A 25 17.78 -1.43 -11.37
N PHE A 26 17.82 -1.22 -10.05
CA PHE A 26 16.77 -1.66 -9.15
C PHE A 26 15.42 -1.00 -9.48
N SER A 27 15.40 0.32 -9.64
CA SER A 27 14.19 1.06 -10.01
C SER A 27 13.60 0.59 -11.34
N SER A 28 14.46 0.35 -12.34
CA SER A 28 14.03 -0.12 -13.65
C SER A 28 13.36 -1.50 -13.61
N LEU A 29 13.92 -2.44 -12.86
CA LEU A 29 13.34 -3.78 -12.66
C LEU A 29 12.05 -3.70 -11.85
N TYR A 30 12.08 -2.97 -10.74
CA TYR A 30 10.95 -2.79 -9.85
C TYR A 30 9.72 -2.19 -10.56
N PHE A 31 9.88 -1.08 -11.28
CA PHE A 31 8.77 -0.48 -12.03
C PHE A 31 8.27 -1.35 -13.19
N SER A 32 9.15 -2.16 -13.79
CA SER A 32 8.74 -3.15 -14.77
C SER A 32 7.85 -4.23 -14.14
N GLU A 33 8.17 -4.69 -12.93
CA GLU A 33 7.34 -5.66 -12.19
C GLU A 33 6.01 -5.07 -11.75
N ILE A 34 5.97 -3.81 -11.26
CA ILE A 34 4.73 -3.10 -10.93
C ILE A 34 3.81 -3.00 -12.15
N LYS A 35 4.34 -2.58 -13.31
CA LYS A 35 3.58 -2.52 -14.55
C LYS A 35 3.02 -3.88 -14.97
N GLU A 36 3.81 -4.92 -14.85
CA GLU A 36 3.36 -6.29 -15.18
C GLU A 36 2.28 -6.78 -14.19
N LYS A 37 2.42 -6.48 -12.90
CA LYS A 37 1.39 -6.78 -11.91
C LYS A 37 0.08 -6.04 -12.22
N GLN A 38 0.15 -4.74 -12.54
CA GLN A 38 -1.01 -3.95 -12.95
C GLN A 38 -1.65 -4.48 -14.24
N ARG A 39 -0.85 -4.93 -15.21
CA ARG A 39 -1.35 -5.57 -16.44
C ARG A 39 -2.11 -6.86 -16.13
N ARG A 40 -1.64 -7.68 -15.19
CA ARG A 40 -2.34 -8.91 -14.74
C ARG A 40 -3.63 -8.56 -14.03
N ILE A 41 -3.62 -7.58 -13.14
CA ILE A 41 -4.82 -7.07 -12.45
C ILE A 41 -5.86 -6.61 -13.46
N SER A 42 -5.45 -5.90 -14.52
CA SER A 42 -6.35 -5.37 -15.55
C SER A 42 -7.10 -6.43 -16.36
N LYS A 43 -6.71 -7.72 -16.28
CA LYS A 43 -7.42 -8.81 -16.98
C LYS A 43 -8.75 -9.18 -16.34
N ASN A 44 -8.90 -8.93 -15.03
CA ASN A 44 -10.12 -9.24 -14.29
C ASN A 44 -10.31 -8.23 -13.14
N LEU A 45 -10.87 -7.07 -13.48
CA LEU A 45 -11.08 -5.95 -12.57
C LEU A 45 -12.39 -6.09 -11.79
N ASN A 46 -12.38 -5.66 -10.56
CA ASN A 46 -13.60 -5.38 -9.82
C ASN A 46 -14.34 -4.20 -10.46
N GLN A 47 -15.66 -4.30 -10.57
CA GLN A 47 -16.52 -3.32 -11.23
C GLN A 47 -17.24 -2.37 -10.27
N THR A 48 -16.93 -2.42 -8.96
CA THR A 48 -17.56 -1.53 -8.00
C THR A 48 -17.19 -0.06 -8.25
N LYS A 49 -18.16 0.81 -8.10
CA LYS A 49 -17.98 2.26 -8.14
C LYS A 49 -17.79 2.88 -6.75
N SER A 50 -18.00 2.09 -5.68
CA SER A 50 -18.04 2.58 -4.29
C SER A 50 -16.77 3.35 -3.88
N VAL A 51 -15.59 2.96 -4.39
CA VAL A 51 -14.35 3.68 -4.09
C VAL A 51 -14.42 5.11 -4.64
N PHE A 52 -14.76 5.27 -5.92
CA PHE A 52 -14.85 6.58 -6.55
C PHE A 52 -15.98 7.43 -5.98
N GLU A 53 -17.17 6.85 -5.83
CA GLU A 53 -18.34 7.55 -5.32
C GLU A 53 -18.14 8.09 -3.88
N THR A 54 -17.36 7.37 -3.06
CA THR A 54 -17.11 7.75 -1.66
C THR A 54 -15.90 8.66 -1.50
N THR A 55 -14.82 8.41 -2.24
CA THR A 55 -13.53 9.07 -1.97
C THR A 55 -13.08 10.02 -3.07
N GLY A 56 -13.73 9.99 -4.24
CA GLY A 56 -13.37 10.79 -5.41
C GLY A 56 -12.15 10.24 -6.18
N VAL A 57 -11.58 9.10 -5.77
CA VAL A 57 -10.44 8.50 -6.46
C VAL A 57 -10.79 7.13 -7.05
N SER A 58 -10.16 6.81 -8.15
CA SER A 58 -10.32 5.51 -8.81
C SER A 58 -9.11 4.62 -8.56
N LEU A 59 -9.34 3.32 -8.35
CA LEU A 59 -8.32 2.29 -8.21
C LEU A 59 -8.61 1.10 -9.12
N ARG A 60 -7.57 0.47 -9.64
CA ARG A 60 -7.68 -0.80 -10.34
C ARG A 60 -7.26 -1.94 -9.44
N PHE A 61 -8.20 -2.80 -9.05
CA PHE A 61 -7.95 -3.96 -8.21
C PHE A 61 -8.69 -5.21 -8.72
N PRO A 62 -8.19 -6.41 -8.40
CA PRO A 62 -8.78 -7.67 -8.87
C PRO A 62 -10.22 -7.88 -8.42
N SER A 63 -11.03 -8.56 -9.23
CA SER A 63 -12.39 -8.98 -8.88
C SER A 63 -12.49 -9.84 -7.62
N ALA A 64 -11.39 -10.48 -7.22
CA ALA A 64 -11.31 -11.26 -5.98
C ALA A 64 -11.40 -10.42 -4.70
N TYR A 65 -11.27 -9.09 -4.78
CA TYR A 65 -11.54 -8.20 -3.67
C TYR A 65 -13.03 -7.85 -3.62
N ARG A 66 -13.59 -7.83 -2.43
CA ARG A 66 -14.94 -7.34 -2.15
C ARG A 66 -14.90 -6.08 -1.32
N VAL A 67 -15.92 -5.26 -1.42
CA VAL A 67 -16.14 -4.15 -0.49
C VAL A 67 -16.57 -4.72 0.85
N ALA A 68 -15.78 -4.47 1.89
CA ALA A 68 -16.03 -4.94 3.25
C ALA A 68 -16.80 -3.90 4.08
N LYS A 69 -16.52 -2.60 3.85
CA LYS A 69 -17.19 -1.50 4.53
C LYS A 69 -17.15 -0.23 3.68
N VAL A 70 -18.23 0.55 3.74
CA VAL A 70 -18.32 1.90 3.19
C VAL A 70 -18.85 2.82 4.29
N ASP A 71 -18.31 4.01 4.39
CA ASP A 71 -18.79 5.10 5.24
C ASP A 71 -18.64 6.43 4.45
N SER A 72 -19.00 7.56 5.00
CA SER A 72 -19.08 8.86 4.31
C SER A 72 -17.79 9.29 3.58
N ASN A 73 -16.63 8.92 4.09
CA ASN A 73 -15.31 9.27 3.54
C ASN A 73 -14.32 8.10 3.61
N PHE A 74 -14.83 6.87 3.73
CA PHE A 74 -14.02 5.67 3.95
C PHE A 74 -14.57 4.48 3.18
N VAL A 75 -13.68 3.74 2.52
CA VAL A 75 -13.97 2.45 1.89
C VAL A 75 -12.91 1.45 2.28
N TRP A 76 -13.35 0.27 2.70
CA TRP A 76 -12.48 -0.88 2.96
C TRP A 76 -12.78 -1.99 1.97
N ILE A 77 -11.79 -2.37 1.20
CA ILE A 77 -11.85 -3.55 0.32
C ILE A 77 -10.97 -4.65 0.89
N ARG A 78 -11.41 -5.89 0.74
CA ARG A 78 -10.75 -7.06 1.31
C ARG A 78 -10.81 -8.25 0.37
N ARG A 79 -9.74 -9.01 0.33
CA ARG A 79 -9.66 -10.33 -0.27
C ARG A 79 -9.30 -11.35 0.81
N ASP A 80 -10.16 -12.36 0.99
CA ASP A 80 -9.87 -13.50 1.86
C ASP A 80 -8.93 -14.46 1.11
N ILE A 81 -7.94 -15.00 1.82
CA ILE A 81 -6.97 -15.99 1.36
C ILE A 81 -6.97 -17.17 2.32
N GLU A 82 -6.41 -18.31 1.92
CA GLU A 82 -6.43 -19.54 2.70
C GLU A 82 -5.96 -19.34 4.16
N THR A 83 -4.94 -18.53 4.39
CA THR A 83 -4.32 -18.31 5.71
C THR A 83 -4.67 -16.95 6.34
N GLY A 84 -5.65 -16.22 5.80
CA GLY A 84 -5.98 -14.89 6.35
C GLY A 84 -6.61 -13.93 5.34
N SER A 85 -6.11 -12.71 5.26
CA SER A 85 -6.67 -11.68 4.37
C SER A 85 -5.69 -10.64 3.90
N VAL A 86 -5.96 -10.10 2.72
CA VAL A 86 -5.28 -8.96 2.12
C VAL A 86 -6.29 -7.81 2.08
N ASN A 87 -5.92 -6.67 2.62
CA ASN A 87 -6.83 -5.57 2.90
C ASN A 87 -6.28 -4.26 2.35
N LEU A 88 -7.16 -3.38 1.91
CA LEU A 88 -6.84 -2.01 1.54
C LEU A 88 -8.00 -1.12 1.97
N PHE A 89 -7.73 -0.10 2.75
CA PHE A 89 -8.68 0.97 2.94
C PHE A 89 -8.26 2.25 2.22
N ILE A 90 -9.26 3.01 1.85
CA ILE A 90 -9.14 4.32 1.25
C ILE A 90 -9.95 5.29 2.11
N SER A 91 -9.34 6.39 2.52
CA SER A 91 -10.02 7.40 3.30
C SER A 91 -9.67 8.81 2.83
N ARG A 92 -10.67 9.67 2.75
CA ARG A 92 -10.50 11.11 2.48
C ARG A 92 -10.49 11.86 3.80
N GLN A 93 -9.45 12.63 4.06
CA GLN A 93 -9.21 13.34 5.31
C GLN A 93 -9.00 14.83 5.06
N SER A 94 -9.40 15.68 6.01
CA SER A 94 -9.06 17.10 5.97
C SER A 94 -7.65 17.32 6.52
N ASN A 95 -6.83 18.15 5.85
CA ASN A 95 -5.46 18.51 6.27
C ASN A 95 -5.41 19.44 7.51
N LYS A 96 -6.55 19.81 8.08
CA LYS A 96 -6.63 20.70 9.24
C LYS A 96 -6.13 20.11 10.56
N THR A 97 -5.33 19.03 10.50
CA THR A 97 -4.81 18.37 11.69
C THR A 97 -3.30 18.44 11.74
N ASN A 98 -2.74 18.81 12.89
CA ASN A 98 -1.28 18.73 13.16
C ASN A 98 -0.84 17.31 13.55
N LYS A 99 -1.56 16.27 13.09
CA LYS A 99 -1.25 14.88 13.42
C LYS A 99 -0.18 14.32 12.49
N SER A 100 0.67 13.49 13.03
CA SER A 100 1.62 12.69 12.25
C SER A 100 0.90 11.65 11.37
N ILE A 101 1.61 11.13 10.38
CA ILE A 101 1.12 10.05 9.49
C ILE A 101 0.59 8.86 10.30
N ILE A 102 1.31 8.46 11.34
CA ILE A 102 0.93 7.33 12.19
C ILE A 102 -0.33 7.64 13.00
N GLU A 103 -0.44 8.82 13.58
CA GLU A 103 -1.65 9.21 14.33
C GLU A 103 -2.88 9.28 13.43
N ILE A 104 -2.74 9.76 12.19
CA ILE A 104 -3.84 9.77 11.21
C ILE A 104 -4.23 8.32 10.87
N ARG A 105 -3.26 7.48 10.50
CA ARG A 105 -3.47 6.06 10.19
C ARG A 105 -4.19 5.34 11.33
N ASP A 106 -3.67 5.45 12.55
CA ASP A 106 -4.21 4.74 13.71
C ASP A 106 -5.59 5.26 14.12
N SER A 107 -5.86 6.56 13.93
CA SER A 107 -7.20 7.12 14.18
C SER A 107 -8.25 6.57 13.20
N ILE A 108 -7.88 6.36 11.92
CA ILE A 108 -8.74 5.75 10.92
C ILE A 108 -8.95 4.27 11.26
N SER A 109 -7.88 3.55 11.57
CA SER A 109 -7.93 2.13 11.92
C SER A 109 -8.78 1.89 13.16
N LYS A 110 -8.61 2.69 14.21
CA LYS A 110 -9.42 2.61 15.43
C LYS A 110 -10.92 2.80 15.16
N ARG A 111 -11.27 3.68 14.23
CA ARG A 111 -12.66 3.96 13.90
C ARG A 111 -13.29 2.88 13.02
N TYR A 112 -12.55 2.30 12.10
CA TYR A 112 -13.13 1.52 11.01
C TYR A 112 -12.67 0.06 10.93
N ILE A 113 -11.54 -0.30 11.53
CA ILE A 113 -10.94 -1.64 11.45
C ILE A 113 -10.94 -2.29 12.85
N PRO A 114 -12.07 -2.91 13.25
CA PRO A 114 -12.15 -3.56 14.56
C PRO A 114 -11.24 -4.78 14.62
N GLY A 115 -10.72 -5.05 15.80
CA GLY A 115 -10.07 -6.32 16.10
C GLY A 115 -11.10 -7.42 16.44
N PRO A 116 -10.61 -8.60 16.80
CA PRO A 116 -11.48 -9.77 17.05
C PRO A 116 -12.24 -9.72 18.37
N THR A 117 -11.83 -8.88 19.31
CA THR A 117 -12.50 -8.72 20.61
C THR A 117 -13.08 -7.32 20.75
N GLU A 118 -14.05 -7.17 21.64
CA GLU A 118 -14.67 -5.88 21.94
C GLU A 118 -13.62 -4.83 22.32
N ASN A 119 -13.76 -3.61 21.80
CA ASN A 119 -12.83 -2.49 21.98
C ASN A 119 -11.40 -2.71 21.46
N SER A 120 -11.12 -3.82 20.78
CA SER A 120 -9.83 -4.00 20.10
C SER A 120 -9.87 -3.43 18.67
N PHE A 121 -8.73 -2.94 18.18
CA PHE A 121 -8.59 -2.36 16.85
C PHE A 121 -7.14 -2.51 16.36
N MET A 122 -6.97 -2.39 15.05
CA MET A 122 -5.65 -2.38 14.43
C MET A 122 -4.94 -1.07 14.73
N ALA A 123 -3.69 -1.14 15.16
CA ALA A 123 -2.80 0.00 15.38
C ALA A 123 -1.42 -0.27 14.78
N THR A 124 -0.59 0.76 14.72
CA THR A 124 0.81 0.61 14.29
C THR A 124 1.63 0.00 15.43
N ASP A 125 2.38 -1.06 15.10
CA ASP A 125 3.38 -1.61 16.02
C ASP A 125 4.61 -0.68 16.06
N LEU A 126 4.75 0.05 17.16
CA LEU A 126 5.82 1.02 17.35
C LEU A 126 7.14 0.40 17.83
N MET A 127 7.18 -0.90 18.19
CA MET A 127 8.44 -1.60 18.47
C MET A 127 9.33 -1.65 17.23
N TYR A 128 8.73 -1.67 16.05
CA TYR A 128 9.43 -1.60 14.76
C TYR A 128 9.13 -0.26 14.12
N LYS A 129 10.06 0.69 14.30
CA LYS A 129 9.89 2.05 13.79
C LYS A 129 9.50 2.04 12.31
N PRO A 130 8.33 2.57 11.94
CA PRO A 130 7.92 2.67 10.55
C PRO A 130 8.91 3.52 9.74
N ASN A 131 9.14 3.13 8.49
CA ASN A 131 9.98 3.87 7.56
C ASN A 131 9.10 4.71 6.62
N THR A 132 9.32 6.02 6.59
CA THR A 132 8.62 6.94 5.71
C THR A 132 9.58 7.54 4.70
N GLN A 133 9.16 7.61 3.44
CA GLN A 133 9.89 8.25 2.35
C GLN A 133 8.94 8.99 1.42
N GLU A 134 9.46 10.04 0.79
CA GLU A 134 8.73 10.76 -0.25
C GLU A 134 8.97 10.10 -1.60
N ILE A 135 7.89 9.83 -2.31
CA ILE A 135 7.90 9.25 -3.66
C ILE A 135 6.98 10.04 -4.59
N TYR A 136 6.93 9.64 -5.86
CA TYR A 136 5.98 10.21 -6.83
C TYR A 136 5.04 9.14 -7.39
N ILE A 137 3.76 9.51 -7.52
CA ILE A 137 2.75 8.77 -8.29
C ILE A 137 2.15 9.72 -9.33
N GLY A 138 2.54 9.54 -10.58
CA GLY A 138 2.30 10.55 -11.62
C GLY A 138 3.12 11.80 -11.30
N ASP A 139 2.45 12.94 -11.23
CA ASP A 139 2.98 14.26 -10.89
C ASP A 139 2.83 14.62 -9.41
N LYS A 140 2.12 13.81 -8.63
CA LYS A 140 1.88 14.08 -7.20
C LYS A 140 2.98 13.51 -6.32
N GLN A 141 3.47 14.35 -5.40
CA GLN A 141 4.33 13.92 -4.30
C GLN A 141 3.49 13.16 -3.27
N VAL A 142 4.03 12.08 -2.73
CA VAL A 142 3.32 11.14 -1.88
C VAL A 142 4.23 10.69 -0.75
N SER A 143 3.75 10.76 0.47
CA SER A 143 4.44 10.16 1.62
C SER A 143 4.09 8.66 1.69
N GLU A 144 5.08 7.80 1.41
CA GLU A 144 4.97 6.34 1.55
C GLU A 144 5.52 5.92 2.91
N THR A 145 4.71 5.26 3.73
CA THR A 145 5.13 4.69 5.02
C THR A 145 4.97 3.18 5.03
N ARG A 146 6.00 2.46 5.45
CA ARG A 146 6.00 0.99 5.61
C ARG A 146 6.31 0.64 7.05
N GLY A 147 5.57 -0.32 7.61
CA GLY A 147 5.75 -0.76 8.98
C GLY A 147 5.00 -2.05 9.28
N LEU A 148 4.88 -2.33 10.57
CA LEU A 148 4.08 -3.43 11.08
C LEU A 148 2.85 -2.88 11.80
N TRP A 149 1.75 -3.60 11.70
CA TRP A 149 0.54 -3.38 12.46
C TRP A 149 0.29 -4.54 13.42
N GLU A 150 -0.40 -4.25 14.50
CA GLU A 150 -0.84 -5.24 15.47
C GLU A 150 -2.25 -4.93 15.98
N VAL A 151 -2.85 -5.90 16.64
CA VAL A 151 -4.00 -5.69 17.52
C VAL A 151 -3.53 -5.94 18.94
N SER A 152 -3.53 -4.89 19.77
CA SER A 152 -3.01 -4.98 21.15
C SER A 152 -3.70 -6.08 21.95
N GLY A 153 -2.90 -6.92 22.63
CA GLY A 153 -3.37 -8.06 23.40
C GLY A 153 -3.83 -9.27 22.57
N GLN A 154 -3.59 -9.28 21.26
CA GLN A 154 -3.97 -10.37 20.35
C GLN A 154 -2.75 -10.83 19.53
N PHE A 155 -2.72 -12.13 19.17
CA PHE A 155 -1.74 -12.66 18.23
C PHE A 155 -2.10 -12.32 16.78
N MET A 156 -2.40 -11.06 16.51
CA MET A 156 -2.70 -10.56 15.19
C MET A 156 -1.76 -9.42 14.85
N ALA A 157 -0.88 -9.65 13.89
CA ALA A 157 0.06 -8.66 13.39
C ALA A 157 0.40 -8.93 11.93
N GLY A 158 0.98 -7.94 11.26
CA GLY A 158 1.46 -8.10 9.90
C GLY A 158 2.06 -6.83 9.31
N PRO A 159 2.55 -6.88 8.08
CA PRO A 159 3.05 -5.70 7.40
C PRO A 159 1.92 -4.81 6.89
N PHE A 160 2.21 -3.50 6.84
CA PHE A 160 1.40 -2.52 6.13
C PHE A 160 2.25 -1.64 5.21
N LEU A 161 1.58 -1.04 4.25
CA LEU A 161 2.07 0.09 3.48
C LEU A 161 0.98 1.17 3.41
N ASN A 162 1.36 2.39 3.74
CA ASN A 162 0.48 3.55 3.78
C ASN A 162 0.95 4.61 2.80
N TYR A 163 0.02 5.20 2.07
CA TYR A 163 0.27 6.31 1.17
C TYR A 163 -0.62 7.48 1.55
N MET A 164 0.00 8.64 1.78
CA MET A 164 -0.72 9.89 1.98
C MET A 164 -0.46 10.81 0.80
N ILE A 165 -1.54 11.23 0.15
CA ILE A 165 -1.50 12.01 -1.08
C ILE A 165 -2.32 13.28 -0.86
N GLU A 166 -1.65 14.42 -0.82
CA GLU A 166 -2.34 15.70 -0.78
C GLU A 166 -3.06 15.95 -2.10
N ILE A 167 -4.33 16.32 -2.00
CA ILE A 167 -5.15 16.73 -3.12
C ILE A 167 -5.58 18.18 -2.92
N ASP A 168 -6.20 18.77 -3.94
CA ASP A 168 -6.61 20.18 -3.91
C ASP A 168 -7.53 20.48 -2.73
N GLN A 169 -7.52 21.76 -2.26
CA GLN A 169 -8.36 22.29 -1.18
C GLN A 169 -8.05 21.84 0.24
N GLY A 170 -6.80 21.40 0.52
CA GLY A 170 -6.40 21.02 1.88
C GLY A 170 -7.01 19.71 2.35
N GLU A 171 -7.12 18.75 1.47
CA GLU A 171 -7.54 17.38 1.76
C GLU A 171 -6.45 16.38 1.41
N THR A 172 -6.44 15.26 2.11
CA THR A 172 -5.50 14.14 1.91
C THR A 172 -6.27 12.86 1.63
N ILE A 173 -5.87 12.13 0.62
CA ILE A 173 -6.26 10.74 0.40
C ILE A 173 -5.26 9.85 1.14
N VAL A 174 -5.78 9.02 2.02
CA VAL A 174 -5.02 7.97 2.72
C VAL A 174 -5.37 6.63 2.10
N LEU A 175 -4.36 5.92 1.60
CA LEU A 175 -4.46 4.57 1.06
C LEU A 175 -3.61 3.65 1.94
N ASP A 176 -4.22 2.70 2.65
CA ASP A 176 -3.51 1.82 3.58
C ASP A 176 -3.74 0.35 3.23
N GLY A 177 -2.70 -0.31 2.77
CA GLY A 177 -2.71 -1.73 2.48
C GLY A 177 -2.07 -2.53 3.61
N PHE A 178 -2.77 -3.54 4.12
CA PHE A 178 -2.26 -4.39 5.19
C PHE A 178 -2.61 -5.87 4.98
N VAL A 179 -1.78 -6.75 5.52
CA VAL A 179 -1.91 -8.19 5.33
C VAL A 179 -1.91 -8.92 6.66
N TYR A 180 -2.91 -9.78 6.85
CA TYR A 180 -2.93 -10.79 7.88
C TYR A 180 -2.78 -12.17 7.22
N SER A 181 -1.68 -12.86 7.49
CA SER A 181 -1.43 -14.19 6.91
C SER A 181 -0.37 -14.92 7.75
N PRO A 182 -0.73 -15.45 8.93
CA PRO A 182 0.23 -16.12 9.81
C PRO A 182 0.88 -17.31 9.11
N GLY A 183 2.16 -17.54 9.40
CA GLY A 183 2.93 -18.67 8.87
C GLY A 183 3.34 -18.59 7.41
N THR A 184 2.96 -17.55 6.65
CA THR A 184 3.27 -17.44 5.22
C THR A 184 4.09 -16.19 4.87
N ASN A 185 4.75 -16.22 3.71
CA ASN A 185 5.47 -15.06 3.19
C ASN A 185 4.49 -14.01 2.64
N LYS A 186 4.57 -12.78 3.15
CA LYS A 186 3.66 -11.69 2.82
C LYS A 186 4.13 -10.81 1.65
N ARG A 187 5.37 -10.98 1.16
CA ARG A 187 5.96 -10.11 0.13
C ARG A 187 5.06 -9.95 -1.10
N ASN A 188 4.52 -11.04 -1.62
CA ASN A 188 3.70 -11.01 -2.83
C ASN A 188 2.36 -10.28 -2.62
N TYR A 189 1.80 -10.35 -1.42
CA TYR A 189 0.56 -9.65 -1.06
C TYR A 189 0.80 -8.14 -0.90
N ILE A 190 1.87 -7.75 -0.22
CA ILE A 190 2.26 -6.34 -0.09
C ILE A 190 2.58 -5.76 -1.47
N PHE A 191 3.28 -6.49 -2.33
CA PHE A 191 3.57 -6.07 -3.69
C PHE A 191 2.31 -5.91 -4.56
N GLU A 192 1.30 -6.77 -4.37
CA GLU A 192 0.00 -6.62 -5.02
C GLU A 192 -0.73 -5.36 -4.54
N LEU A 193 -0.77 -5.12 -3.23
CA LEU A 193 -1.36 -3.91 -2.65
C LEU A 193 -0.67 -2.65 -3.18
N GLU A 194 0.65 -2.66 -3.26
CA GLU A 194 1.41 -1.57 -3.84
C GLU A 194 1.07 -1.31 -5.31
N ALA A 195 0.95 -2.37 -6.12
CA ALA A 195 0.56 -2.24 -7.52
C ALA A 195 -0.87 -1.67 -7.67
N ILE A 196 -1.79 -2.03 -6.75
CA ILE A 196 -3.15 -1.48 -6.69
C ILE A 196 -3.09 0.00 -6.32
N ILE A 197 -2.41 0.37 -5.24
CA ILE A 197 -2.29 1.76 -4.76
C ILE A 197 -1.67 2.65 -5.84
N ARG A 198 -0.60 2.21 -6.48
CA ARG A 198 0.07 2.94 -7.58
C ARG A 198 -0.79 3.07 -8.85
N SER A 199 -1.96 2.44 -8.89
CA SER A 199 -2.93 2.64 -9.97
C SER A 199 -3.92 3.78 -9.72
N VAL A 200 -3.79 4.49 -8.60
CA VAL A 200 -4.71 5.58 -8.22
C VAL A 200 -4.80 6.66 -9.31
N ARG A 201 -6.03 7.16 -9.49
CA ARG A 201 -6.36 8.32 -10.36
C ARG A 201 -7.31 9.23 -9.60
N PHE A 202 -7.11 10.53 -9.79
CA PHE A 202 -7.88 11.63 -9.21
C PHE A 202 -8.81 12.23 -10.24
#